data_ed6e3a4531cc6f12da1b9e2361c25bde
#
_entry.id   ed6e3a4531cc6f12da1b9e2361c25bde
#
_cell.length_a   1.000
_cell.length_b   1.000
_cell.length_c   1.000
_cell.angle_alpha   90.00
_cell.angle_beta   90.00
_cell.angle_gamma   90.00
#
_symmetry.space_group_name_H-M   'P 1'
#
loop_
_entity.id
_entity.type
_entity.pdbx_description
1 polymer ?
#
loop_
_entity_poly.entity_id
_entity_poly.type
_entity_poly.pdbx_seq_one_letter_code
_entity_poly.pdbx_strand_id
1 'polypeptide(L)'
;MALLDQFGHPLPPVSTSRMTARASRDAGAYRGSISGWRGPQVHSPEGESRERDVMQRRAADLAANDWAAHSAVEAISGNAIGTGLVPKASIPADMLGISSESARELGKRMEWAFALWTSEADVRGQCHFVDLQNLGLRTMLSLGEMLHLAVMLNEKERERQNRTFSLALQTLSPARLMTPSDQQSDPLIRDGVRLSEYGRPEGYWLATPKASPQSSFLSVERSALLSEDFTY
;
A
#
# COMPACT_ATOMS: atom_id res chain seq x y z
N MET A 1 20.75 -45.30 -31.67
CA MET A 1 19.46 -45.27 -32.33
C MET A 1 19.35 -44.02 -33.12
N ALA A 2 19.32 -44.07 -34.48
CA ALA A 2 19.23 -42.87 -35.30
C ALA A 2 17.77 -42.38 -35.34
N LEU A 3 17.55 -41.10 -35.19
CA LEU A 3 16.24 -40.46 -35.35
C LEU A 3 15.98 -40.36 -36.85
N LEU A 4 14.78 -40.80 -37.28
CA LEU A 4 14.34 -40.78 -38.66
C LEU A 4 13.29 -39.67 -38.86
N ASP A 5 13.25 -39.06 -40.08
CA ASP A 5 12.19 -38.16 -40.47
C ASP A 5 10.87 -38.93 -40.79
N GLN A 6 9.81 -38.21 -41.12
CA GLN A 6 8.50 -38.79 -41.45
C GLN A 6 8.51 -39.67 -42.70
N PHE A 7 9.61 -39.68 -43.50
CA PHE A 7 9.81 -40.49 -44.67
C PHE A 7 10.81 -41.62 -44.47
N GLY A 8 11.28 -41.84 -43.20
CA GLY A 8 12.20 -42.89 -42.85
C GLY A 8 13.68 -42.60 -43.13
N HIS A 9 14.07 -41.37 -43.47
CA HIS A 9 15.44 -41.01 -43.65
C HIS A 9 16.12 -40.60 -42.36
N PRO A 10 17.40 -40.92 -42.12
CA PRO A 10 18.11 -40.50 -40.94
C PRO A 10 18.23 -38.99 -40.93
N LEU A 11 17.78 -38.38 -39.81
CA LEU A 11 18.00 -36.97 -39.59
C LEU A 11 19.51 -36.67 -39.59
N PRO A 12 19.96 -35.59 -40.26
CA PRO A 12 21.36 -35.23 -40.24
C PRO A 12 21.77 -34.97 -38.77
N PRO A 13 23.00 -35.35 -38.37
CA PRO A 13 23.48 -35.07 -37.04
C PRO A 13 23.31 -33.60 -36.75
N VAL A 14 22.61 -33.31 -35.62
CA VAL A 14 22.48 -31.93 -35.13
C VAL A 14 23.89 -31.40 -35.01
N SER A 15 24.29 -30.48 -35.93
CA SER A 15 25.59 -29.84 -35.84
C SER A 15 25.62 -29.14 -34.49
N THR A 16 26.54 -29.52 -33.65
CA THR A 16 26.84 -28.85 -32.35
C THR A 16 27.56 -27.53 -32.58
N SER A 17 27.43 -26.91 -33.80
CA SER A 17 27.72 -25.48 -33.88
C SER A 17 26.82 -24.83 -32.84
N ARG A 18 27.46 -24.29 -31.81
CA ARG A 18 26.78 -23.44 -30.82
C ARG A 18 25.92 -22.43 -31.58
N MET A 19 24.68 -22.79 -31.85
CA MET A 19 23.66 -21.80 -32.18
C MET A 19 23.61 -20.90 -30.94
N THR A 20 24.34 -19.82 -31.02
CA THR A 20 24.13 -18.72 -30.10
C THR A 20 22.68 -18.33 -30.30
N ALA A 21 21.82 -18.84 -29.44
CA ALA A 21 20.40 -18.55 -29.47
C ALA A 21 20.26 -17.03 -29.49
N ARG A 22 19.82 -16.54 -30.66
CA ARG A 22 19.58 -15.11 -30.81
C ARG A 22 18.41 -14.83 -29.92
N ALA A 23 18.59 -14.02 -28.88
CA ALA A 23 17.50 -13.64 -28.02
C ALA A 23 16.37 -13.11 -28.91
N SER A 24 15.15 -13.62 -28.73
CA SER A 24 13.98 -13.21 -29.51
C SER A 24 13.58 -11.75 -29.23
N ARG A 25 14.12 -11.18 -28.18
CA ARG A 25 13.93 -9.77 -27.76
C ARG A 25 15.29 -9.15 -27.51
N ASP A 26 15.52 -7.95 -28.05
CA ASP A 26 16.80 -7.24 -27.91
C ASP A 26 17.14 -6.94 -26.45
N ALA A 27 16.14 -6.69 -25.60
CA ALA A 27 16.32 -6.50 -24.17
C ALA A 27 16.91 -7.73 -23.43
N GLY A 28 16.79 -8.93 -24.01
CA GLY A 28 17.41 -10.16 -23.50
C GLY A 28 18.77 -10.48 -24.11
N ALA A 29 19.33 -9.60 -24.95
CA ALA A 29 20.59 -9.85 -25.64
C ALA A 29 21.78 -9.39 -24.79
N TYR A 30 22.78 -10.25 -24.66
CA TYR A 30 24.08 -9.90 -24.02
C TYR A 30 25.08 -9.31 -25.03
N ARG A 31 24.61 -8.58 -26.04
CA ARG A 31 25.41 -8.02 -27.13
C ARG A 31 24.92 -6.64 -27.54
N GLY A 32 25.78 -5.90 -28.21
CA GLY A 32 25.47 -4.57 -28.75
C GLY A 32 25.50 -3.51 -27.65
N SER A 33 24.76 -2.43 -27.85
CA SER A 33 24.73 -1.26 -26.94
C SER A 33 24.23 -1.56 -25.52
N ILE A 34 23.48 -2.66 -25.35
CA ILE A 34 22.93 -3.05 -24.05
C ILE A 34 23.73 -4.16 -23.34
N SER A 35 24.88 -4.59 -23.92
CA SER A 35 25.71 -5.67 -23.36
C SER A 35 26.22 -5.37 -21.94
N GLY A 36 26.40 -4.11 -21.58
CA GLY A 36 26.78 -3.64 -20.26
C GLY A 36 25.61 -3.36 -19.33
N TRP A 37 24.39 -3.37 -19.83
CA TRP A 37 23.20 -3.14 -19.02
C TRP A 37 22.81 -4.42 -18.29
N ARG A 38 23.32 -4.55 -17.09
CA ARG A 38 22.87 -5.56 -16.15
C ARG A 38 21.79 -4.90 -15.30
N GLY A 39 20.54 -5.12 -15.67
CA GLY A 39 19.43 -4.74 -14.80
C GLY A 39 19.64 -5.35 -13.41
N PRO A 40 19.12 -4.72 -12.35
CA PRO A 40 19.16 -5.32 -11.02
C PRO A 40 18.54 -6.72 -11.09
N GLN A 41 19.10 -7.66 -10.32
CA GLN A 41 18.45 -8.96 -10.19
C GLN A 41 17.05 -8.71 -9.61
N VAL A 42 16.06 -8.94 -10.44
CA VAL A 42 14.67 -8.66 -10.14
C VAL A 42 14.27 -9.51 -8.94
N HIS A 43 13.93 -8.81 -7.83
CA HIS A 43 13.10 -9.32 -6.76
C HIS A 43 13.71 -10.35 -5.81
N SER A 44 14.79 -9.96 -5.13
CA SER A 44 14.96 -10.43 -3.77
C SER A 44 14.17 -9.47 -2.86
N PRO A 45 13.15 -9.93 -2.14
CA PRO A 45 12.44 -9.10 -1.16
C PRO A 45 13.38 -8.43 -0.15
N GLU A 46 14.51 -9.08 0.16
CA GLU A 46 15.54 -8.51 1.02
C GLU A 46 16.35 -7.39 0.33
N GLY A 47 16.51 -7.45 -1.00
CA GLY A 47 17.13 -6.38 -1.78
C GLY A 47 16.27 -5.14 -1.81
N GLU A 48 14.99 -5.30 -2.08
CA GLU A 48 14.01 -4.22 -2.10
C GLU A 48 13.87 -3.55 -0.74
N SER A 49 13.86 -4.32 0.35
CA SER A 49 13.80 -3.83 1.72
C SER A 49 14.98 -2.92 2.06
N ARG A 50 16.20 -3.28 1.65
CA ARG A 50 17.40 -2.47 1.90
C ARG A 50 17.38 -1.13 1.15
N GLU A 51 16.81 -1.10 -0.04
CA GLU A 51 16.75 0.08 -0.89
C GLU A 51 15.58 1.00 -0.54
N ARG A 52 14.48 0.45 0.01
CA ARG A 52 13.25 1.17 0.32
C ARG A 52 13.48 2.45 1.11
N ASP A 53 14.19 2.38 2.23
CA ASP A 53 14.45 3.52 3.10
C ASP A 53 15.23 4.64 2.39
N VAL A 54 16.23 4.26 1.60
CA VAL A 54 17.01 5.22 0.81
C VAL A 54 16.17 5.84 -0.30
N MET A 55 15.37 5.04 -0.99
CA MET A 55 14.49 5.51 -2.06
C MET A 55 13.42 6.47 -1.52
N GLN A 56 12.79 6.14 -0.39
CA GLN A 56 11.79 7.00 0.26
C GLN A 56 12.37 8.35 0.69
N ARG A 57 13.56 8.36 1.30
CA ARG A 57 14.23 9.61 1.70
C ARG A 57 14.57 10.48 0.48
N ARG A 58 15.09 9.89 -0.58
CA ARG A 58 15.40 10.62 -1.83
C ARG A 58 14.16 11.15 -2.51
N ALA A 59 13.09 10.36 -2.55
CA ALA A 59 11.82 10.78 -3.13
C ALA A 59 11.16 11.90 -2.31
N ALA A 60 11.21 11.81 -0.98
CA ALA A 60 10.73 12.87 -0.09
C ALA A 60 11.53 14.18 -0.28
N ASP A 61 12.86 14.08 -0.39
CA ASP A 61 13.72 15.24 -0.65
C ASP A 61 13.40 15.88 -2.01
N LEU A 62 13.24 15.05 -3.04
CA LEU A 62 12.87 15.50 -4.38
C LEU A 62 11.51 16.21 -4.37
N ALA A 63 10.49 15.61 -3.75
CA ALA A 63 9.15 16.20 -3.65
C ALA A 63 9.13 17.53 -2.86
N ALA A 64 10.05 17.69 -1.90
CA ALA A 64 10.15 18.90 -1.10
C ALA A 64 10.97 20.02 -1.76
N ASN A 65 12.04 19.68 -2.48
CA ASN A 65 13.06 20.63 -2.92
C ASN A 65 13.12 20.85 -4.45
N ASP A 66 12.56 19.95 -5.25
CA ASP A 66 12.47 20.12 -6.69
C ASP A 66 11.10 20.64 -7.10
N TRP A 67 11.08 21.81 -7.76
CA TRP A 67 9.83 22.47 -8.17
C TRP A 67 9.00 21.65 -9.15
N ALA A 68 9.64 20.89 -10.05
CA ALA A 68 8.93 20.11 -11.06
C ALA A 68 8.27 18.87 -10.41
N ALA A 69 9.00 18.17 -9.53
CA ALA A 69 8.47 17.06 -8.76
C ALA A 69 7.33 17.51 -7.84
N HIS A 70 7.51 18.60 -7.12
CA HIS A 70 6.48 19.20 -6.27
C HIS A 70 5.22 19.54 -7.09
N SER A 71 5.37 20.28 -8.19
CA SER A 71 4.26 20.65 -9.06
C SER A 71 3.52 19.44 -9.64
N ALA A 72 4.24 18.38 -9.99
CA ALA A 72 3.64 17.15 -10.49
C ALA A 72 2.77 16.46 -9.42
N VAL A 73 3.28 16.34 -8.19
CA VAL A 73 2.53 15.77 -7.07
C VAL A 73 1.27 16.60 -6.77
N GLU A 74 1.39 17.93 -6.74
CA GLU A 74 0.25 18.84 -6.51
C GLU A 74 -0.79 18.71 -7.63
N ALA A 75 -0.36 18.73 -8.88
CA ALA A 75 -1.26 18.64 -10.03
C ALA A 75 -1.99 17.29 -10.05
N ILE A 76 -1.30 16.18 -9.79
CA ILE A 76 -1.92 14.85 -9.77
C ILE A 76 -2.91 14.75 -8.61
N SER A 77 -2.51 15.14 -7.39
CA SER A 77 -3.38 15.04 -6.22
C SER A 77 -4.60 15.96 -6.32
N GLY A 78 -4.41 17.19 -6.77
CA GLY A 78 -5.48 18.15 -6.95
C GLY A 78 -6.49 17.73 -8.02
N ASN A 79 -6.04 17.16 -9.13
CA ASN A 79 -6.93 16.68 -10.20
C ASN A 79 -7.62 15.35 -9.86
N ALA A 80 -6.92 14.45 -9.16
CA ALA A 80 -7.47 13.13 -8.82
C ALA A 80 -8.48 13.20 -7.67
N ILE A 81 -8.20 13.98 -6.64
CA ILE A 81 -9.07 14.11 -5.47
C ILE A 81 -10.08 15.24 -5.66
N GLY A 82 -9.65 16.39 -6.19
CA GLY A 82 -10.53 17.54 -6.42
C GLY A 82 -11.28 17.95 -5.16
N THR A 83 -12.61 17.90 -5.23
CA THR A 83 -13.51 18.21 -4.10
C THR A 83 -13.72 17.04 -3.14
N GLY A 84 -13.01 15.93 -3.34
CA GLY A 84 -13.10 14.70 -2.56
C GLY A 84 -13.89 13.59 -3.23
N LEU A 85 -13.48 12.36 -2.93
CA LEU A 85 -14.16 11.15 -3.36
C LEU A 85 -15.29 10.85 -2.39
N VAL A 86 -16.52 10.78 -2.91
CA VAL A 86 -17.72 10.53 -2.13
C VAL A 86 -18.34 9.19 -2.53
N PRO A 87 -18.63 8.28 -1.59
CA PRO A 87 -19.27 7.02 -1.92
C PRO A 87 -20.71 7.21 -2.36
N LYS A 88 -21.16 6.36 -3.27
CA LYS A 88 -22.56 6.18 -3.65
C LYS A 88 -23.04 4.83 -3.14
N ALA A 89 -24.12 4.85 -2.37
CA ALA A 89 -24.70 3.62 -1.85
C ALA A 89 -25.46 2.88 -2.97
N SER A 90 -25.09 1.62 -3.20
CA SER A 90 -25.81 0.70 -4.08
C SER A 90 -26.21 -0.53 -3.28
N ILE A 91 -27.47 -0.55 -2.82
CA ILE A 91 -27.97 -1.59 -1.93
C ILE A 91 -28.74 -2.62 -2.77
N PRO A 92 -28.30 -3.88 -2.77
CA PRO A 92 -28.99 -4.95 -3.52
C PRO A 92 -30.28 -5.36 -2.78
N ALA A 93 -31.41 -4.77 -3.14
CA ALA A 93 -32.70 -4.99 -2.51
C ALA A 93 -33.11 -6.46 -2.52
N ASP A 94 -32.90 -7.14 -3.64
CA ASP A 94 -33.27 -8.54 -3.82
C ASP A 94 -32.51 -9.49 -2.88
N MET A 95 -31.20 -9.23 -2.70
CA MET A 95 -30.37 -10.02 -1.78
C MET A 95 -30.75 -9.84 -0.31
N LEU A 96 -31.26 -8.66 0.04
CA LEU A 96 -31.65 -8.33 1.41
C LEU A 96 -33.14 -8.62 1.67
N GLY A 97 -33.91 -9.01 0.65
CA GLY A 97 -35.33 -9.29 0.78
C GLY A 97 -36.17 -8.04 1.16
N ILE A 98 -35.69 -6.85 0.80
CA ILE A 98 -36.36 -5.58 1.09
C ILE A 98 -36.90 -4.96 -0.21
N SER A 99 -37.84 -4.02 -0.09
CA SER A 99 -38.34 -3.29 -1.25
C SER A 99 -37.25 -2.37 -1.83
N SER A 100 -37.31 -2.12 -3.14
CA SER A 100 -36.41 -1.16 -3.81
C SER A 100 -36.49 0.24 -3.21
N GLU A 101 -37.65 0.65 -2.70
CA GLU A 101 -37.86 1.92 -2.03
C GLU A 101 -37.10 1.95 -0.68
N SER A 102 -37.21 0.88 0.13
CA SER A 102 -36.50 0.78 1.39
C SER A 102 -34.97 0.73 1.19
N ALA A 103 -34.53 0.04 0.13
CA ALA A 103 -33.09 0.02 -0.23
C ALA A 103 -32.58 1.41 -0.59
N ARG A 104 -33.37 2.18 -1.37
CA ARG A 104 -33.03 3.56 -1.74
C ARG A 104 -33.00 4.49 -0.53
N GLU A 105 -33.96 4.36 0.38
CA GLU A 105 -34.00 5.16 1.61
C GLU A 105 -32.81 4.85 2.53
N LEU A 106 -32.49 3.56 2.70
CA LEU A 106 -31.31 3.13 3.46
C LEU A 106 -30.03 3.69 2.84
N GLY A 107 -29.89 3.65 1.52
CA GLY A 107 -28.74 4.23 0.81
C GLY A 107 -28.57 5.72 1.09
N LYS A 108 -29.66 6.50 1.03
CA LYS A 108 -29.62 7.93 1.38
C LYS A 108 -29.19 8.18 2.82
N ARG A 109 -29.66 7.37 3.76
CA ARG A 109 -29.26 7.49 5.18
C ARG A 109 -27.77 7.19 5.35
N MET A 110 -27.23 6.18 4.65
CA MET A 110 -25.80 5.86 4.67
C MET A 110 -24.95 7.00 4.08
N GLU A 111 -25.34 7.53 2.94
CA GLU A 111 -24.65 8.66 2.30
C GLU A 111 -24.67 9.90 3.22
N TRP A 112 -25.80 10.17 3.86
CA TRP A 112 -25.90 11.27 4.82
C TRP A 112 -25.03 11.08 6.06
N ALA A 113 -25.04 9.88 6.65
CA ALA A 113 -24.18 9.56 7.79
C ALA A 113 -22.71 9.69 7.42
N PHE A 114 -22.31 9.23 6.24
CA PHE A 114 -20.95 9.41 5.73
C PHE A 114 -20.60 10.90 5.58
N ALA A 115 -21.51 11.70 5.01
CA ALA A 115 -21.27 13.14 4.86
C ALA A 115 -21.07 13.85 6.21
N LEU A 116 -21.79 13.44 7.25
CA LEU A 116 -21.57 13.95 8.61
C LEU A 116 -20.21 13.50 9.15
N TRP A 117 -19.86 12.22 8.97
CA TRP A 117 -18.61 11.65 9.44
C TRP A 117 -17.39 12.31 8.79
N THR A 118 -17.47 12.80 7.57
CA THR A 118 -16.32 13.40 6.86
C THR A 118 -15.70 14.59 7.59
N SER A 119 -16.46 15.31 8.37
CA SER A 119 -15.97 16.42 9.20
C SER A 119 -15.27 15.97 10.48
N GLU A 120 -15.52 14.73 10.89
CA GLU A 120 -14.97 14.11 12.11
C GLU A 120 -13.96 13.00 11.78
N ALA A 121 -13.57 12.84 10.51
CA ALA A 121 -12.80 11.69 10.05
C ALA A 121 -11.38 11.62 10.63
N ASP A 122 -10.73 12.77 10.88
CA ASP A 122 -9.38 12.79 11.46
C ASP A 122 -9.45 12.58 12.98
N VAL A 123 -8.71 11.60 13.49
CA VAL A 123 -8.63 11.33 14.95
C VAL A 123 -8.16 12.53 15.75
N ARG A 124 -7.33 13.40 15.16
CA ARG A 124 -6.84 14.64 15.79
C ARG A 124 -7.81 15.81 15.67
N GLY A 125 -8.87 15.65 14.85
CA GLY A 125 -9.84 16.71 14.60
C GLY A 125 -9.30 17.93 13.86
N GLN A 126 -8.24 17.78 13.08
CA GLN A 126 -7.57 18.88 12.38
C GLN A 126 -7.91 18.94 10.90
N CYS A 127 -8.30 17.83 10.30
CA CYS A 127 -8.49 17.69 8.86
C CYS A 127 -9.88 17.14 8.53
N HIS A 128 -10.46 17.64 7.47
CA HIS A 128 -11.62 17.02 6.84
C HIS A 128 -11.21 15.76 6.07
N PHE A 129 -12.13 14.85 5.80
CA PHE A 129 -11.84 13.62 5.07
C PHE A 129 -11.19 13.85 3.69
N VAL A 130 -11.59 14.92 3.00
CA VAL A 130 -10.96 15.33 1.72
C VAL A 130 -9.48 15.64 1.89
N ASP A 131 -9.10 16.30 2.99
CA ASP A 131 -7.70 16.61 3.29
C ASP A 131 -6.91 15.34 3.58
N LEU A 132 -7.53 14.35 4.26
CA LEU A 132 -6.91 13.03 4.47
C LEU A 132 -6.72 12.27 3.16
N GLN A 133 -7.68 12.35 2.23
CA GLN A 133 -7.55 11.76 0.88
C GLN A 133 -6.38 12.41 0.12
N ASN A 134 -6.31 13.74 0.11
CA ASN A 134 -5.21 14.48 -0.52
C ASN A 134 -3.85 14.13 0.12
N LEU A 135 -3.78 14.15 1.46
CA LEU A 135 -2.57 13.79 2.18
C LEU A 135 -2.13 12.36 1.86
N GLY A 136 -3.09 11.42 1.83
CA GLY A 136 -2.83 10.02 1.50
C GLY A 136 -2.28 9.87 0.08
N LEU A 137 -2.91 10.49 -0.91
CA LEU A 137 -2.45 10.40 -2.30
C LEU A 137 -1.08 11.07 -2.50
N ARG A 138 -0.86 12.25 -1.92
CA ARG A 138 0.45 12.93 -1.95
C ARG A 138 1.55 12.06 -1.32
N THR A 139 1.25 11.45 -0.18
CA THR A 139 2.19 10.55 0.48
C THR A 139 2.49 9.33 -0.38
N MET A 140 1.49 8.74 -1.00
CA MET A 140 1.65 7.61 -1.91
C MET A 140 2.48 7.98 -3.15
N LEU A 141 2.25 9.14 -3.75
CA LEU A 141 3.03 9.62 -4.90
C LEU A 141 4.49 9.92 -4.54
N SER A 142 4.74 10.42 -3.32
CA SER A 142 6.08 10.82 -2.88
C SER A 142 6.88 9.67 -2.27
N LEU A 143 6.23 8.76 -1.54
CA LEU A 143 6.89 7.70 -0.76
C LEU A 143 6.56 6.29 -1.25
N GLY A 144 5.66 6.15 -2.25
CA GLY A 144 5.23 4.86 -2.78
C GLY A 144 4.14 4.16 -1.97
N GLU A 145 3.84 4.65 -0.77
CA GLU A 145 2.86 4.05 0.13
C GLU A 145 2.20 5.10 1.03
N MET A 146 1.05 4.75 1.57
CA MET A 146 0.36 5.54 2.59
C MET A 146 -0.12 4.64 3.72
N LEU A 147 -0.27 5.21 4.91
CA LEU A 147 -0.72 4.47 6.08
C LEU A 147 -1.85 5.22 6.78
N HIS A 148 -3.05 4.64 6.72
CA HIS A 148 -4.21 5.08 7.47
C HIS A 148 -4.63 3.96 8.42
N LEU A 149 -4.72 4.29 9.70
CA LEU A 149 -5.20 3.41 10.73
C LEU A 149 -6.64 3.79 11.09
N ALA A 150 -7.56 2.83 10.98
CA ALA A 150 -8.91 3.00 11.50
C ALA A 150 -8.89 2.86 13.03
N VAL A 151 -9.35 3.88 13.72
CA VAL A 151 -9.37 3.95 15.18
C VAL A 151 -10.81 4.00 15.64
N MET A 152 -11.17 3.13 16.58
CA MET A 152 -12.46 3.19 17.28
C MET A 152 -12.25 3.89 18.61
N LEU A 153 -12.70 5.14 18.70
CA LEU A 153 -12.63 5.90 19.94
C LEU A 153 -13.59 5.31 20.98
N ASN A 154 -13.11 5.12 22.20
CA ASN A 154 -13.98 4.75 23.30
C ASN A 154 -14.96 5.90 23.62
N GLU A 155 -16.01 5.60 24.37
CA GLU A 155 -17.08 6.55 24.63
C GLU A 155 -16.59 7.83 25.35
N LYS A 156 -15.71 7.69 26.33
CA LYS A 156 -15.12 8.82 27.05
C LYS A 156 -14.36 9.78 26.14
N GLU A 157 -13.55 9.20 25.22
CA GLU A 157 -12.78 9.98 24.27
C GLU A 157 -13.67 10.62 23.21
N ARG A 158 -14.67 9.91 22.71
CA ARG A 158 -15.67 10.40 21.78
C ARG A 158 -16.42 11.61 22.37
N GLU A 159 -16.89 11.49 23.60
CA GLU A 159 -17.58 12.57 24.33
C GLU A 159 -16.65 13.75 24.60
N ARG A 160 -15.40 13.50 25.04
CA ARG A 160 -14.40 14.55 25.28
C ARG A 160 -14.14 15.38 24.04
N GLN A 161 -14.14 14.73 22.87
CA GLN A 161 -13.94 15.39 21.57
C GLN A 161 -15.25 15.90 20.94
N ASN A 162 -16.39 15.75 21.61
CA ASN A 162 -17.71 16.11 21.11
C ASN A 162 -18.01 15.54 19.72
N ARG A 163 -17.73 14.24 19.52
CA ARG A 163 -17.92 13.55 18.26
C ARG A 163 -19.22 12.76 18.22
N THR A 164 -19.81 12.70 17.02
CA THR A 164 -20.97 11.86 16.75
C THR A 164 -20.56 10.40 16.53
N PHE A 165 -19.42 10.18 15.87
CA PHE A 165 -18.94 8.86 15.47
C PHE A 165 -17.72 8.43 16.29
N SER A 166 -17.66 7.15 16.63
CA SER A 166 -16.49 6.53 17.27
C SER A 166 -15.38 6.24 16.26
N LEU A 167 -15.74 5.95 15.01
CA LEU A 167 -14.77 5.68 13.94
C LEU A 167 -14.04 6.97 13.54
N ALA A 168 -12.72 6.93 13.60
CA ALA A 168 -11.85 7.97 13.08
C ALA A 168 -10.66 7.36 12.34
N LEU A 169 -9.94 8.16 11.56
CA LEU A 169 -8.73 7.76 10.84
C LEU A 169 -7.52 8.46 11.43
N GLN A 170 -6.49 7.69 11.71
CA GLN A 170 -5.18 8.20 12.04
C GLN A 170 -4.25 8.04 10.84
N THR A 171 -3.83 9.14 10.25
CA THR A 171 -2.82 9.13 9.18
C THR A 171 -1.43 9.12 9.81
N LEU A 172 -0.64 8.13 9.44
CA LEU A 172 0.72 7.92 9.94
C LEU A 172 1.72 8.01 8.79
N SER A 173 2.93 8.50 9.10
CA SER A 173 4.02 8.44 8.13
C SER A 173 4.42 7.00 7.85
N PRO A 174 4.55 6.58 6.58
CA PRO A 174 5.05 5.25 6.23
C PRO A 174 6.43 4.93 6.81
N ALA A 175 7.26 5.95 7.05
CA ALA A 175 8.56 5.79 7.69
C ALA A 175 8.49 5.23 9.13
N ARG A 176 7.31 5.20 9.73
CA ARG A 176 7.09 4.56 11.04
C ARG A 176 6.88 3.04 10.94
N LEU A 177 6.58 2.54 9.75
CA LEU A 177 6.46 1.10 9.51
C LEU A 177 7.86 0.50 9.39
N MET A 178 8.30 -0.21 10.42
CA MET A 178 9.66 -0.76 10.46
C MET A 178 9.71 -1.98 11.39
N THR A 179 10.58 -2.93 11.04
CA THR A 179 10.79 -4.14 11.84
C THR A 179 11.55 -3.80 13.12
N PRO A 180 11.06 -4.18 14.31
CA PRO A 180 11.81 -4.06 15.56
C PRO A 180 13.14 -4.80 15.50
N SER A 181 14.14 -4.29 16.21
CA SER A 181 15.48 -4.87 16.22
C SER A 181 15.55 -6.32 16.74
N ASP A 182 14.68 -6.67 17.66
CA ASP A 182 14.52 -8.02 18.23
C ASP A 182 13.76 -9.00 17.33
N GLN A 183 13.08 -8.49 16.29
CA GLN A 183 12.29 -9.29 15.34
C GLN A 183 12.92 -9.39 13.94
N GLN A 184 14.11 -8.84 13.74
CA GLN A 184 14.78 -8.83 12.43
C GLN A 184 15.13 -10.21 11.89
N SER A 185 15.26 -11.20 12.75
CA SER A 185 15.52 -12.60 12.37
C SER A 185 14.29 -13.41 12.00
N ASP A 186 13.08 -12.89 12.22
CA ASP A 186 11.84 -13.58 11.86
C ASP A 186 11.59 -13.45 10.35
N PRO A 187 11.61 -14.57 9.59
CA PRO A 187 11.40 -14.53 8.15
C PRO A 187 9.98 -14.13 7.74
N LEU A 188 9.02 -14.17 8.67
CA LEU A 188 7.65 -13.76 8.45
C LEU A 188 7.41 -12.25 8.67
N ILE A 189 8.42 -11.52 9.14
CA ILE A 189 8.33 -10.08 9.33
C ILE A 189 9.19 -9.37 8.28
N ARG A 190 8.57 -8.56 7.45
CA ARG A 190 9.25 -7.78 6.40
C ARG A 190 8.83 -6.33 6.46
N ASP A 191 9.79 -5.43 6.60
CA ASP A 191 9.56 -3.97 6.64
C ASP A 191 8.46 -3.54 7.62
N GLY A 192 8.40 -4.21 8.77
CA GLY A 192 7.40 -3.95 9.79
C GLY A 192 6.04 -4.61 9.53
N VAL A 193 5.90 -5.42 8.48
CA VAL A 193 4.68 -6.18 8.21
C VAL A 193 4.88 -7.64 8.57
N ARG A 194 4.07 -8.14 9.49
CA ARG A 194 4.01 -9.56 9.79
C ARG A 194 3.12 -10.26 8.77
N LEU A 195 3.66 -11.29 8.16
CA LEU A 195 3.00 -12.09 7.13
C LEU A 195 2.66 -13.47 7.69
N SER A 196 1.57 -14.07 7.20
CA SER A 196 1.32 -15.50 7.35
C SER A 196 2.27 -16.31 6.46
N GLU A 197 2.29 -17.62 6.63
CA GLU A 197 3.03 -18.56 5.76
C GLU A 197 2.66 -18.41 4.27
N TYR A 198 1.46 -17.91 3.97
CA TYR A 198 0.98 -17.68 2.60
C TYR A 198 1.16 -16.23 2.12
N GLY A 199 1.92 -15.41 2.86
CA GLY A 199 2.18 -14.01 2.50
C GLY A 199 1.04 -13.04 2.78
N ARG A 200 0.01 -13.43 3.55
CA ARG A 200 -1.09 -12.54 3.93
C ARG A 200 -0.63 -11.63 5.08
N PRO A 201 -0.81 -10.30 5.00
CA PRO A 201 -0.56 -9.42 6.12
C PRO A 201 -1.46 -9.73 7.33
N GLU A 202 -0.86 -9.95 8.50
CA GLU A 202 -1.53 -10.26 9.76
C GLU A 202 -1.36 -9.16 10.79
N GLY A 203 -0.26 -8.42 10.74
CA GLY A 203 0.01 -7.36 11.67
C GLY A 203 1.03 -6.35 11.15
N TYR A 204 1.15 -5.24 11.85
CA TYR A 204 2.03 -4.13 11.49
C TYR A 204 2.79 -3.63 12.71
N TRP A 205 4.09 -3.41 12.56
CA TRP A 205 4.94 -2.83 13.58
C TRP A 205 5.17 -1.35 13.29
N LEU A 206 4.70 -0.50 14.19
CA LEU A 206 4.77 0.95 14.04
C LEU A 206 5.67 1.55 15.13
N ALA A 207 6.72 2.23 14.71
CA ALA A 207 7.56 2.96 15.62
C ALA A 207 6.77 4.10 16.30
N THR A 208 6.86 4.20 17.61
CA THR A 208 6.23 5.29 18.36
C THR A 208 7.10 6.55 18.28
N PRO A 209 6.50 7.77 18.30
CA PRO A 209 7.25 9.03 18.17
C PRO A 209 8.14 9.36 19.37
N LYS A 210 8.07 8.61 20.46
CA LYS A 210 8.89 8.90 21.64
C LYS A 210 10.35 8.61 21.33
N ALA A 211 11.09 9.68 21.17
CA ALA A 211 12.52 9.68 20.97
C ALA A 211 13.26 9.13 22.19
N SER A 212 13.52 7.84 22.17
CA SER A 212 14.61 7.21 22.91
C SER A 212 15.26 6.21 21.95
N PRO A 213 16.59 6.03 21.97
CA PRO A 213 17.27 5.05 21.13
C PRO A 213 16.80 3.61 21.32
N GLN A 214 16.05 3.35 22.38
CA GLN A 214 15.29 2.12 22.60
C GLN A 214 13.84 2.39 22.20
N SER A 215 13.61 2.35 20.92
CA SER A 215 12.30 2.59 20.32
C SER A 215 11.26 1.61 20.86
N SER A 216 10.24 2.12 21.52
CA SER A 216 9.03 1.37 21.79
C SER A 216 8.26 1.22 20.47
N PHE A 217 7.86 0.00 20.17
CA PHE A 217 7.05 -0.31 18.99
C PHE A 217 5.62 -0.61 19.42
N LEU A 218 4.68 -0.14 18.65
CA LEU A 218 3.29 -0.53 18.73
C LEU A 218 3.06 -1.63 17.70
N SER A 219 2.68 -2.83 18.14
CA SER A 219 2.18 -3.87 17.24
C SER A 219 0.69 -3.64 17.02
N VAL A 220 0.27 -3.63 15.78
CA VAL A 220 -1.14 -3.53 15.41
C VAL A 220 -1.50 -4.82 14.68
N GLU A 221 -2.26 -5.67 15.33
CA GLU A 221 -2.83 -6.86 14.70
C GLU A 221 -4.06 -6.48 13.86
N ARG A 222 -4.24 -7.14 12.73
CA ARG A 222 -5.39 -6.89 11.85
C ARG A 222 -6.73 -7.13 12.55
N SER A 223 -6.79 -8.09 13.46
CA SER A 223 -7.96 -8.37 14.31
C SER A 223 -8.25 -7.24 15.29
N ALA A 224 -7.22 -6.57 15.80
CA ALA A 224 -7.36 -5.48 16.74
C ALA A 224 -7.92 -4.20 16.11
N LEU A 225 -7.81 -4.02 14.79
CA LEU A 225 -8.45 -2.92 14.07
C LEU A 225 -9.99 -2.96 14.12
N LEU A 226 -10.55 -4.10 14.52
CA LEU A 226 -12.00 -4.34 14.62
C LEU A 226 -12.47 -4.59 16.04
N SER A 227 -11.58 -4.59 17.05
CA SER A 227 -11.90 -4.80 18.46
C SER A 227 -11.88 -3.50 19.25
N GLU A 228 -12.75 -3.41 20.25
CA GLU A 228 -12.91 -2.25 21.13
C GLU A 228 -11.73 -2.02 22.12
N ASP A 229 -10.70 -2.86 22.07
CA ASP A 229 -9.62 -2.93 23.06
C ASP A 229 -8.37 -2.09 22.74
N PHE A 230 -8.49 -1.00 21.97
CA PHE A 230 -7.42 -0.02 21.84
C PHE A 230 -7.35 0.87 23.09
N THR A 231 -6.71 0.38 24.15
CA THR A 231 -6.20 1.21 25.24
C THR A 231 -4.84 1.79 24.84
N TYR A 232 -4.76 3.11 24.77
CA TYR A 232 -3.52 3.89 24.61
C TYR A 232 -2.70 3.89 25.91
#